data_1882ddda5ae226b81f212634735eb57a
#
_entry.id   1882ddda5ae226b81f212634735eb57a
#
_cell.length_a   1.000
_cell.length_b   1.000
_cell.length_c   1.000
_cell.angle_alpha   90.00
_cell.angle_beta   90.00
_cell.angle_gamma   90.00
#
_symmetry.space_group_name_H-M   'P 1'
#
loop_
_entity.id
_entity.type
_entity.pdbx_description
1 polymer ?
#
loop_
_entity_poly.entity_id
_entity_poly.type
_entity_poly.pdbx_seq_one_letter_code
_entity_poly.pdbx_strand_id
1 'polypeptide(L)'
;MKLIIQIPCLNEAEVLPETLKALPREVSGFDVVEWLVVDDGSTDNTAEVARAFGTDHVVRHKRTKGLARAFSTGLHEALRLGA
;
A
#
# COMPACT_ATOMS: atom_id res chain seq x y z
N MET A 1 -17.25 4.82 8.35
CA MET A 1 -16.64 3.55 7.89
C MET A 1 -15.39 3.87 7.06
N LYS A 2 -14.31 3.17 7.34
CA LYS A 2 -13.02 3.41 6.67
C LYS A 2 -12.73 2.35 5.62
N LEU A 3 -12.35 2.79 4.42
CA LEU A 3 -11.86 1.92 3.36
C LEU A 3 -10.34 2.04 3.29
N ILE A 4 -9.64 0.92 3.32
CA ILE A 4 -8.20 0.89 3.08
C ILE A 4 -7.94 0.11 1.80
N ILE A 5 -7.27 0.75 0.86
CA ILE A 5 -6.85 0.13 -0.39
C ILE A 5 -5.41 -0.29 -0.21
N GLN A 6 -5.17 -1.60 -0.20
CA GLN A 6 -3.81 -2.11 -0.07
C GLN A 6 -3.20 -2.43 -1.43
N ILE A 7 -1.94 -2.09 -1.57
CA ILE A 7 -1.18 -2.30 -2.79
C ILE A 7 0.12 -3.04 -2.44
N PRO A 8 0.20 -4.36 -2.68
CA PRO A 8 1.45 -5.07 -2.51
C PRO A 8 2.40 -4.73 -3.66
N CYS A 9 3.65 -4.44 -3.34
CA CYS A 9 4.65 -3.98 -4.29
C CYS A 9 5.97 -4.73 -4.13
N LEU A 10 6.64 -4.97 -5.25
CA LEU A 10 8.01 -5.48 -5.26
C LEU A 10 8.74 -4.85 -6.45
N ASN A 11 9.73 -4.00 -6.16
CA ASN A 11 10.55 -3.33 -7.19
C ASN A 11 9.68 -2.62 -8.24
N GLU A 12 8.76 -1.78 -7.79
CA GLU A 12 7.81 -1.08 -8.66
C GLU A 12 7.96 0.44 -8.61
N ALA A 13 9.13 0.94 -8.21
CA ALA A 13 9.34 2.38 -8.08
C ALA A 13 9.00 3.19 -9.33
N GLU A 14 9.30 2.65 -10.53
CA GLU A 14 9.02 3.34 -11.79
C GLU A 14 7.53 3.47 -12.10
N VAL A 15 6.74 2.43 -11.80
CA VAL A 15 5.33 2.38 -12.19
C VAL A 15 4.39 2.80 -11.06
N LEU A 16 4.88 2.81 -9.83
CA LEU A 16 4.05 3.10 -8.67
C LEU A 16 3.36 4.48 -8.72
N PRO A 17 4.02 5.56 -9.16
CA PRO A 17 3.33 6.85 -9.26
C PRO A 17 2.07 6.81 -10.12
N GLU A 18 2.10 6.13 -11.26
CA GLU A 18 0.93 6.00 -12.13
C GLU A 18 -0.16 5.15 -11.47
N THR A 19 0.22 4.08 -10.79
CA THR A 19 -0.71 3.24 -10.04
C THR A 19 -1.43 4.06 -8.97
N LEU A 20 -0.68 4.84 -8.19
CA LEU A 20 -1.25 5.65 -7.10
C LEU A 20 -2.17 6.75 -7.64
N LYS A 21 -1.82 7.39 -8.75
CA LYS A 21 -2.66 8.40 -9.37
C LYS A 21 -4.03 7.87 -9.80
N ALA A 22 -4.10 6.59 -10.15
CA ALA A 22 -5.34 5.95 -10.58
C ALA A 22 -6.25 5.56 -9.43
N LEU A 23 -5.78 5.59 -8.18
CA LEU A 23 -6.57 5.18 -7.03
C LEU A 23 -7.51 6.29 -6.57
N PRO A 24 -8.73 5.95 -6.13
CA PRO A 24 -9.65 6.94 -5.62
C PRO A 24 -9.25 7.45 -4.23
N ARG A 25 -9.61 8.69 -3.93
CA ARG A 25 -9.53 9.26 -2.59
C ARG A 25 -10.90 9.38 -1.95
N GLU A 26 -11.95 9.25 -2.74
CA GLU A 26 -13.32 9.29 -2.27
C GLU A 26 -14.06 8.11 -2.86
N VAL A 27 -14.79 7.38 -2.01
CA VAL A 27 -15.64 6.27 -2.42
C VAL A 27 -16.95 6.39 -1.67
N SER A 28 -18.06 6.37 -2.42
CA SER A 28 -19.39 6.48 -1.84
C SER A 28 -19.63 5.42 -0.78
N GLY A 29 -20.15 5.83 0.38
CA GLY A 29 -20.40 4.92 1.49
C GLY A 29 -19.28 4.83 2.52
N PHE A 30 -18.15 5.50 2.27
CA PHE A 30 -17.02 5.51 3.20
C PHE A 30 -16.69 6.94 3.59
N ASP A 31 -16.44 7.16 4.89
CA ASP A 31 -16.06 8.46 5.42
C ASP A 31 -14.57 8.76 5.17
N VAL A 32 -13.77 7.71 5.15
CA VAL A 32 -12.31 7.81 5.03
C VAL A 32 -11.83 6.78 4.01
N VAL A 33 -10.97 7.21 3.09
CA VAL A 33 -10.29 6.31 2.15
C VAL A 33 -8.79 6.53 2.33
N GLU A 34 -8.08 5.48 2.69
CA GLU A 34 -6.64 5.52 2.90
C GLU A 34 -5.93 4.48 2.02
N TRP A 35 -4.70 4.77 1.63
CA TRP A 35 -3.86 3.88 0.84
C TRP A 35 -2.80 3.25 1.73
N LEU A 36 -2.62 1.94 1.57
CA LEU A 36 -1.62 1.16 2.27
C LEU A 36 -0.75 0.44 1.25
N VAL A 37 0.53 0.79 1.20
CA VAL A 37 1.50 0.06 0.38
C VAL A 37 2.21 -0.96 1.25
N VAL A 38 2.24 -2.20 0.80
CA VAL A 38 3.04 -3.26 1.42
C VAL A 38 4.22 -3.53 0.49
N ASP A 39 5.40 -3.06 0.89
CA ASP A 39 6.64 -3.25 0.14
C ASP A 39 7.25 -4.59 0.53
N ASP A 40 7.22 -5.55 -0.36
CA ASP A 40 7.68 -6.92 -0.11
C ASP A 40 9.18 -7.09 -0.25
N GLY A 41 9.94 -6.19 0.37
CA GLY A 41 11.41 -6.31 0.40
C GLY A 41 12.08 -5.81 -0.88
N SER A 42 11.57 -4.73 -1.47
CA SER A 42 12.16 -4.14 -2.68
C SER A 42 13.63 -3.74 -2.47
N THR A 43 14.43 -3.91 -3.50
CA THR A 43 15.81 -3.46 -3.54
C THR A 43 15.95 -2.06 -4.15
N ASP A 44 14.90 -1.56 -4.79
CA ASP A 44 14.85 -0.20 -5.31
C ASP A 44 14.23 0.74 -4.26
N ASN A 45 13.89 1.98 -4.64
CA ASN A 45 13.30 2.96 -3.72
C ASN A 45 11.77 2.95 -3.73
N THR A 46 11.14 1.80 -3.90
CA THR A 46 9.68 1.65 -3.93
C THR A 46 9.01 2.30 -2.72
N ALA A 47 9.50 2.04 -1.50
CA ALA A 47 8.89 2.58 -0.28
C ALA A 47 8.97 4.12 -0.23
N GLU A 48 10.10 4.70 -0.63
CA GLU A 48 10.28 6.15 -0.65
C GLU A 48 9.34 6.79 -1.68
N VAL A 49 9.19 6.16 -2.84
CA VAL A 49 8.26 6.62 -3.88
C VAL A 49 6.83 6.58 -3.36
N ALA A 50 6.44 5.50 -2.68
CA ALA A 50 5.10 5.39 -2.09
C ALA A 50 4.82 6.57 -1.15
N ARG A 51 5.76 6.90 -0.28
CA ARG A 51 5.60 8.02 0.66
C ARG A 51 5.52 9.35 -0.05
N ALA A 52 6.38 9.55 -1.07
CA ALA A 52 6.42 10.80 -1.82
C ALA A 52 5.13 11.08 -2.58
N PHE A 53 4.41 10.07 -3.01
CA PHE A 53 3.18 10.21 -3.78
C PHE A 53 1.90 10.07 -2.95
N GLY A 54 1.98 10.26 -1.65
CA GLY A 54 0.80 10.45 -0.81
C GLY A 54 0.17 9.20 -0.23
N THR A 55 0.90 8.09 -0.19
CA THR A 55 0.42 6.89 0.49
C THR A 55 0.30 7.15 1.99
N ASP A 56 -0.81 6.79 2.58
CA ASP A 56 -1.07 7.05 4.01
C ASP A 56 -0.26 6.13 4.92
N HIS A 57 -0.07 4.88 4.49
CA HIS A 57 0.63 3.88 5.29
C HIS A 57 1.57 3.07 4.41
N VAL A 58 2.78 2.82 4.89
CA VAL A 58 3.76 1.96 4.20
C VAL A 58 4.29 0.95 5.19
N VAL A 59 4.12 -0.33 4.88
CA VAL A 59 4.69 -1.44 5.64
C VAL A 59 5.74 -2.11 4.75
N ARG A 60 6.88 -2.44 5.32
CA ARG A 60 7.98 -3.01 4.55
C ARG A 60 8.45 -4.31 5.17
N HIS A 61 8.55 -5.36 4.36
CA HIS A 61 9.23 -6.59 4.74
C HIS A 61 10.74 -6.40 4.58
N LYS A 62 11.52 -6.96 5.51
CA LYS A 62 12.98 -6.93 5.39
C LYS A 62 13.48 -7.79 4.25
N ARG A 63 12.74 -8.83 3.90
CA ARG A 63 13.03 -9.77 2.81
C ARG A 63 11.76 -10.03 2.03
N THR A 64 11.92 -10.35 0.76
CA THR A 64 10.81 -10.78 -0.08
C THR A 64 10.23 -12.09 0.46
N LYS A 65 8.93 -12.08 0.74
CA LYS A 65 8.19 -13.24 1.27
C LYS A 65 7.17 -13.80 0.29
N GLY A 66 6.95 -13.10 -0.82
CA GLY A 66 6.00 -13.48 -1.84
C GLY A 66 4.67 -12.75 -1.71
N LEU A 67 3.90 -12.77 -2.81
CA LEU A 67 2.66 -12.00 -2.93
C LEU A 67 1.62 -12.40 -1.87
N ALA A 68 1.48 -13.70 -1.58
CA ALA A 68 0.51 -14.15 -0.59
C ALA A 68 0.81 -13.61 0.80
N ARG A 69 2.09 -13.57 1.18
CA ARG A 69 2.51 -13.00 2.48
C ARG A 69 2.33 -11.50 2.50
N ALA A 70 2.64 -10.81 1.40
CA ALA A 70 2.43 -9.36 1.31
C ALA A 70 0.94 -9.03 1.45
N PHE A 71 0.07 -9.79 0.81
CA PHE A 71 -1.37 -9.62 0.93
C PHE A 71 -1.83 -9.84 2.38
N SER A 72 -1.36 -10.91 3.02
CA SER A 72 -1.71 -11.22 4.41
C SER A 72 -1.25 -10.11 5.37
N THR A 73 -0.02 -9.60 5.18
CA THR A 73 0.51 -8.48 5.96
C THR A 73 -0.39 -7.25 5.80
N GLY A 74 -0.79 -6.95 4.56
CA GLY A 74 -1.66 -5.81 4.27
C GLY A 74 -3.02 -5.96 4.93
N LEU A 75 -3.61 -7.16 4.90
CA LEU A 75 -4.89 -7.43 5.53
C LEU A 75 -4.83 -7.21 7.05
N HIS A 76 -3.81 -7.76 7.71
CA HIS A 76 -3.62 -7.58 9.15
C HIS A 76 -3.43 -6.09 9.51
N GLU A 77 -2.63 -5.38 8.74
CA GLU A 77 -2.39 -3.97 8.98
C GLU A 77 -3.66 -3.14 8.75
N ALA A 78 -4.42 -3.44 7.70
CA ALA A 78 -5.67 -2.75 7.42
C ALA A 78 -6.66 -2.91 8.58
N LEU A 79 -6.79 -4.14 9.12
CA LEU A 79 -7.65 -4.39 10.27
C LEU A 79 -7.18 -3.63 11.50
N ARG A 80 -5.86 -3.61 11.74
CA ARG A 80 -5.28 -2.84 12.85
C ARG A 80 -5.56 -1.34 12.71
N LEU A 81 -5.62 -0.83 11.49
CA LEU A 81 -5.87 0.58 11.20
C LEU A 81 -7.36 0.94 11.17
N GLY A 82 -8.22 -0.01 11.42
CA GLY A 82 -9.65 0.25 11.57
C GLY A 82 -10.49 0.07 10.31
N ALA A 83 -9.98 -0.66 9.35
CA ALA A 83 -10.79 -0.98 8.16
C ALA A 83 -11.94 -1.92 8.50
#